data_98a54058c0004a391d9b413bc3a0be09
#
_entry.id   98a54058c0004a391d9b413bc3a0be09
#
_cell.length_a   1.000
_cell.length_b   1.000
_cell.length_c   1.000
_cell.angle_alpha   90.00
_cell.angle_beta   90.00
_cell.angle_gamma   90.00
#
_symmetry.space_group_name_H-M   'P 1'
#
loop_
_entity.id
_entity.type
_entity.pdbx_description
1 polymer ?
#
loop_
_entity_poly.entity_id
_entity_poly.type
_entity_poly.pdbx_seq_one_letter_code
_entity_poly.pdbx_strand_id
1 'polypeptide(L)'
;MMRQDTIHINDLSIGYRTKNDTKLVASHIQARIYSGELTCLLGANGVGKSTLLRTLSAFQPKLGGEIAVLGRDMDSYSDKELSTTIGVVLTEKCDIRNMSVRELVEMGRSPYTGFWGRLDKEDKQVVEE
;
A
#
# COMPACT_ATOMS: atom_id res chain seq x y z
N MET A 1 -7.50 -27.53 -2.69
CA MET A 1 -7.89 -26.15 -2.96
C MET A 1 -6.65 -25.34 -3.30
N MET A 2 -6.62 -24.71 -4.46
CA MET A 2 -5.47 -23.91 -4.87
C MET A 2 -5.46 -22.58 -4.10
N ARG A 3 -4.30 -22.24 -3.52
CA ARG A 3 -4.11 -20.94 -2.88
C ARG A 3 -4.04 -19.86 -3.97
N GLN A 4 -4.74 -18.76 -3.74
CA GLN A 4 -4.69 -17.64 -4.64
C GLN A 4 -3.62 -16.65 -4.17
N ASP A 5 -2.71 -16.27 -5.06
CA ASP A 5 -1.71 -15.25 -4.80
C ASP A 5 -2.41 -13.89 -4.70
N THR A 6 -2.29 -13.22 -3.57
CA THR A 6 -2.75 -11.84 -3.44
C THR A 6 -1.69 -10.87 -3.92
N ILE A 7 -0.42 -11.14 -3.59
CA ILE A 7 0.72 -10.36 -4.07
C ILE A 7 1.79 -11.32 -4.56
N HIS A 8 2.28 -11.10 -5.77
CA HIS A 8 3.42 -11.82 -6.33
C HIS A 8 4.52 -10.82 -6.65
N ILE A 9 5.68 -11.02 -6.07
CA ILE A 9 6.86 -10.17 -6.25
C ILE A 9 7.88 -10.96 -7.05
N ASN A 10 8.30 -10.39 -8.19
CA ASN A 10 9.23 -11.05 -9.09
C ASN A 10 10.40 -10.13 -9.41
N ASP A 11 11.59 -10.55 -8.97
CA ASP A 11 12.87 -9.85 -9.20
C ASP A 11 12.80 -8.36 -8.87
N LEU A 12 12.21 -8.02 -7.74
CA LEU A 12 11.94 -6.65 -7.34
C LEU A 12 13.19 -5.95 -6.83
N SER A 13 13.41 -4.73 -7.31
CA SER A 13 14.41 -3.81 -6.79
C SER A 13 13.71 -2.60 -6.18
N ILE A 14 14.12 -2.25 -4.98
CA ILE A 14 13.54 -1.14 -4.21
C ILE A 14 14.61 -0.16 -3.76
N GLY A 15 14.23 1.08 -3.59
CA GLY A 15 15.13 2.14 -3.15
C GLY A 15 14.56 3.50 -3.42
N TYR A 16 15.44 4.48 -3.54
CA TYR A 16 15.07 5.88 -3.70
C TYR A 16 15.71 6.49 -4.94
N ARG A 17 14.95 7.28 -5.68
CA ARG A 17 15.45 8.10 -6.78
C ARG A 17 15.42 9.56 -6.38
N THR A 18 16.57 10.22 -6.52
CA THR A 18 16.69 11.67 -6.46
C THR A 18 17.01 12.19 -7.86
N LYS A 19 16.99 13.52 -8.04
CA LYS A 19 17.27 14.14 -9.36
C LYS A 19 18.61 13.69 -9.96
N ASN A 20 19.61 13.40 -9.13
CA ASN A 20 20.97 13.15 -9.56
C ASN A 20 21.50 11.77 -9.19
N ASP A 21 20.73 10.96 -8.46
CA ASP A 21 21.23 9.69 -7.95
C ASP A 21 20.10 8.69 -7.69
N THR A 22 20.48 7.42 -7.65
CA THR A 22 19.58 6.32 -7.28
C THR A 22 20.22 5.54 -6.15
N LYS A 23 19.54 5.44 -5.02
CA LYS A 23 19.99 4.63 -3.88
C LYS A 23 19.23 3.31 -3.86
N LEU A 24 19.94 2.23 -4.20
CA LEU A 24 19.37 0.89 -4.13
C LEU A 24 19.38 0.41 -2.67
N VAL A 25 18.23 -0.01 -2.17
CA VAL A 25 18.08 -0.55 -0.81
C VAL A 25 18.14 -2.07 -0.84
N ALA A 26 17.43 -2.71 -1.76
CA ALA A 26 17.45 -4.15 -1.96
C ALA A 26 17.08 -4.48 -3.40
N SER A 27 17.53 -5.65 -3.86
CA SER A 27 17.28 -6.12 -5.23
C SER A 27 17.03 -7.62 -5.24
N HIS A 28 16.53 -8.11 -6.38
CA HIS A 28 16.26 -9.53 -6.60
C HIS A 28 15.33 -10.15 -5.55
N ILE A 29 14.33 -9.35 -5.11
CA ILE A 29 13.35 -9.81 -4.13
C ILE A 29 12.33 -10.69 -4.86
N GLN A 30 12.14 -11.89 -4.33
CA GLN A 30 11.21 -12.87 -4.86
C GLN A 30 10.32 -13.37 -3.73
N ALA A 31 9.01 -13.18 -3.85
CA ALA A 31 8.08 -13.59 -2.80
C ALA A 31 6.65 -13.71 -3.32
N ARG A 32 5.85 -14.46 -2.59
CA ARG A 32 4.40 -14.59 -2.83
C ARG A 32 3.67 -14.46 -1.51
N ILE A 33 2.56 -13.76 -1.53
CA ILE A 33 1.65 -13.64 -0.40
C ILE A 33 0.30 -14.21 -0.83
N TYR A 34 -0.22 -15.13 -0.03
CA TYR A 34 -1.44 -15.86 -0.39
C TYR A 34 -2.65 -15.35 0.35
N SER A 35 -3.81 -15.54 -0.26
CA SER A 35 -5.08 -15.20 0.34
C SER A 35 -5.31 -16.00 1.63
N GLY A 36 -5.89 -15.33 2.64
CA GLY A 36 -6.25 -15.95 3.91
C GLY A 36 -5.07 -16.20 4.84
N GLU A 37 -3.88 -15.70 4.53
CA GLU A 37 -2.69 -15.86 5.37
C GLU A 37 -2.23 -14.55 5.96
N LEU A 38 -1.77 -14.60 7.20
CA LEU A 38 -1.05 -13.49 7.84
C LEU A 38 0.44 -13.68 7.55
N THR A 39 1.02 -12.73 6.83
CA THR A 39 2.44 -12.74 6.48
C THR A 39 3.18 -11.69 7.29
N CYS A 40 4.26 -12.09 7.96
CA CYS A 40 5.10 -11.19 8.74
C CYS A 40 6.41 -10.93 8.02
N LEU A 41 6.85 -9.66 8.02
CA LEU A 41 8.13 -9.26 7.48
C LEU A 41 9.06 -8.95 8.64
N LEU A 42 10.08 -9.78 8.81
CA LEU A 42 11.03 -9.70 9.92
C LEU A 42 12.41 -9.31 9.41
N GLY A 43 13.15 -8.61 10.25
CA GLY A 43 14.52 -8.20 9.95
C GLY A 43 14.97 -7.09 10.88
N ALA A 44 16.27 -6.82 10.88
CA ALA A 44 16.85 -5.73 11.66
C ALA A 44 16.39 -4.37 11.11
N ASN A 45 16.44 -3.34 11.94
CA ASN A 45 16.17 -1.97 11.50
C ASN A 45 17.20 -1.56 10.44
N GLY A 46 16.73 -0.91 9.36
CA GLY A 46 17.60 -0.42 8.30
C GLY A 46 17.86 -1.41 7.17
N VAL A 47 17.25 -2.62 7.18
CA VAL A 47 17.42 -3.59 6.09
C VAL A 47 16.47 -3.35 4.91
N GLY A 48 15.54 -2.39 5.03
CA GLY A 48 14.65 -2.02 3.93
C GLY A 48 13.20 -2.47 4.09
N LYS A 49 12.78 -2.91 5.28
CA LYS A 49 11.39 -3.34 5.53
C LYS A 49 10.38 -2.25 5.22
N SER A 50 10.62 -1.03 5.72
CA SER A 50 9.74 0.11 5.48
C SER A 50 9.70 0.49 4.01
N THR A 51 10.84 0.44 3.32
CA THR A 51 10.93 0.73 1.89
C THR A 51 10.14 -0.29 1.08
N LEU A 52 10.24 -1.57 1.43
CA LEU A 52 9.48 -2.63 0.78
C LEU A 52 7.97 -2.43 0.97
N LEU A 53 7.54 -2.16 2.20
CA LEU A 53 6.12 -1.94 2.50
C LEU A 53 5.57 -0.71 1.76
N ARG A 54 6.33 0.38 1.68
CA ARG A 54 5.93 1.56 0.92
C ARG A 54 5.81 1.26 -0.58
N THR A 55 6.71 0.45 -1.11
CA THR A 55 6.68 0.05 -2.51
C THR A 55 5.48 -0.85 -2.81
N LEU A 56 5.20 -1.82 -1.92
CA LEU A 56 4.04 -2.71 -2.06
C LEU A 56 2.70 -1.97 -1.89
N SER A 57 2.70 -0.86 -1.16
CA SER A 57 1.52 -0.03 -0.94
C SER A 57 1.37 1.07 -1.98
N ALA A 58 2.25 1.14 -2.97
CA ALA A 58 2.28 2.14 -4.03
C ALA A 58 2.55 3.57 -3.52
N PHE A 59 3.12 3.74 -2.32
CA PHE A 59 3.52 5.05 -1.81
C PHE A 59 4.84 5.54 -2.41
N GLN A 60 5.63 4.62 -2.96
CA GLN A 60 6.81 4.98 -3.73
C GLN A 60 6.99 3.99 -4.88
N PRO A 61 7.59 4.43 -5.99
CA PRO A 61 7.79 3.55 -7.14
C PRO A 61 8.89 2.52 -6.88
N LYS A 62 8.74 1.36 -7.49
CA LYS A 62 9.83 0.37 -7.55
C LYS A 62 10.94 0.87 -8.47
N LEU A 63 12.16 0.37 -8.27
CA LEU A 63 13.29 0.65 -9.16
C LEU A 63 13.39 -0.35 -10.31
N GLY A 64 12.87 -1.55 -10.13
CA GLY A 64 12.86 -2.58 -11.16
C GLY A 64 12.08 -3.80 -10.72
N GLY A 65 11.88 -4.74 -11.62
CA GLY A 65 11.12 -5.95 -11.34
C GLY A 65 9.61 -5.77 -11.50
N GLU A 66 8.85 -6.72 -10.99
CA GLU A 66 7.40 -6.76 -11.17
C GLU A 66 6.69 -7.05 -9.84
N ILE A 67 5.56 -6.39 -9.65
CA ILE A 67 4.64 -6.66 -8.55
C ILE A 67 3.27 -6.89 -9.17
N ALA A 68 2.69 -8.07 -8.91
CA ALA A 68 1.32 -8.37 -9.32
C ALA A 68 0.42 -8.37 -8.08
N VAL A 69 -0.72 -7.73 -8.18
CA VAL A 69 -1.75 -7.68 -7.14
C VAL A 69 -2.99 -8.36 -7.69
N LEU A 70 -3.43 -9.43 -7.04
CA LEU A 70 -4.56 -10.24 -7.48
C LEU A 70 -4.42 -10.70 -8.94
N GLY A 71 -3.20 -11.09 -9.34
CA GLY A 71 -2.90 -11.59 -10.67
C GLY A 71 -2.74 -10.53 -11.74
N ARG A 72 -2.81 -9.25 -11.38
CA ARG A 72 -2.72 -8.12 -12.31
C ARG A 72 -1.53 -7.23 -11.94
N ASP A 73 -0.75 -6.79 -12.91
CA ASP A 73 0.38 -5.91 -12.68
C ASP A 73 -0.05 -4.66 -11.91
N MET A 74 0.68 -4.33 -10.85
CA MET A 74 0.38 -3.15 -10.01
C MET A 74 0.39 -1.86 -10.83
N ASP A 75 1.29 -1.73 -11.81
CA ASP A 75 1.39 -0.54 -12.64
C ASP A 75 0.18 -0.35 -13.56
N SER A 76 -0.62 -1.40 -13.77
CA SER A 76 -1.84 -1.31 -14.56
C SER A 76 -3.06 -0.81 -13.78
N TYR A 77 -2.94 -0.69 -12.45
CA TYR A 77 -4.00 -0.16 -11.60
C TYR A 77 -3.97 1.37 -11.61
N SER A 78 -5.14 1.99 -11.61
CA SER A 78 -5.25 3.42 -11.31
C SER A 78 -5.07 3.64 -9.80
N ASP A 79 -4.77 4.87 -9.40
CA ASP A 79 -4.64 5.21 -7.98
C ASP A 79 -5.92 4.88 -7.21
N LYS A 80 -7.07 5.14 -7.82
CA LYS A 80 -8.37 4.82 -7.24
C LYS A 80 -8.57 3.31 -7.07
N GLU A 81 -8.21 2.53 -8.09
CA GLU A 81 -8.31 1.08 -8.03
C GLU A 81 -7.42 0.50 -6.93
N LEU A 82 -6.17 0.98 -6.81
CA LEU A 82 -5.27 0.55 -5.75
C LEU A 82 -5.79 0.91 -4.37
N SER A 83 -6.30 2.12 -4.19
CA SER A 83 -6.79 2.57 -2.88
C SER A 83 -8.03 1.80 -2.42
N THR A 84 -8.80 1.24 -3.33
CA THR A 84 -9.94 0.37 -2.98
C THR A 84 -9.55 -1.10 -2.82
N THR A 85 -8.36 -1.47 -3.27
CA THR A 85 -7.88 -2.87 -3.24
C THR A 85 -6.94 -3.12 -2.07
N ILE A 86 -6.08 -2.15 -1.74
CA ILE A 86 -5.05 -2.28 -0.70
C ILE A 86 -5.34 -1.32 0.45
N GLY A 87 -5.46 -1.87 1.66
CA GLY A 87 -5.53 -1.07 2.88
C GLY A 87 -4.17 -1.03 3.57
N VAL A 88 -3.81 0.13 4.13
CA VAL A 88 -2.52 0.34 4.79
C VAL A 88 -2.73 0.97 6.15
N VAL A 89 -2.07 0.40 7.17
CA VAL A 89 -2.01 0.99 8.50
C VAL A 89 -0.59 1.49 8.72
N LEU A 90 -0.45 2.80 8.90
CA LEU A 90 0.85 3.43 9.10
C LEU A 90 1.18 3.52 10.58
N THR A 91 2.46 3.32 10.91
CA THR A 91 2.97 3.52 12.27
C THR A 91 3.39 4.95 12.52
N GLU A 92 3.58 5.74 11.48
CA GLU A 92 3.92 7.14 11.61
C GLU A 92 2.73 7.90 12.17
N LYS A 93 2.99 8.76 13.17
CA LYS A 93 1.95 9.63 13.69
C LYS A 93 1.48 10.55 12.57
N CYS A 94 0.23 10.41 12.19
CA CYS A 94 -0.41 11.45 11.40
C CYS A 94 -0.41 12.71 12.26
N ASP A 95 0.36 13.72 11.87
CA ASP A 95 0.33 15.02 12.53
C ASP A 95 -0.95 15.75 12.12
N ILE A 96 -2.07 15.25 12.66
CA ILE A 96 -3.38 15.77 12.35
C ILE A 96 -3.80 16.68 13.48
N ARG A 97 -3.30 17.91 13.44
CA ARG A 97 -3.72 18.93 14.39
C ARG A 97 -5.15 19.37 14.06
N ASN A 98 -5.97 19.48 15.09
CA ASN A 98 -7.35 19.95 14.98
C ASN A 98 -8.31 19.03 14.22
N MET A 99 -8.00 17.74 14.16
CA MET A 99 -8.86 16.76 13.53
C MET A 99 -9.50 15.84 14.57
N SER A 100 -10.81 15.62 14.46
CA SER A 100 -11.50 14.67 15.35
C SER A 100 -11.22 13.22 14.92
N VAL A 101 -11.46 12.26 15.83
CA VAL A 101 -11.34 10.83 15.51
C VAL A 101 -12.27 10.47 14.35
N ARG A 102 -13.49 11.05 14.33
CA ARG A 102 -14.44 10.82 13.25
C ARG A 102 -13.91 11.30 11.90
N GLU A 103 -13.33 12.48 11.86
CA GLU A 103 -12.71 13.01 10.63
C GLU A 103 -11.56 12.14 10.14
N LEU A 104 -10.73 11.64 11.06
CA LEU A 104 -9.65 10.73 10.73
C LEU A 104 -10.17 9.43 10.10
N VAL A 105 -11.23 8.85 10.67
CA VAL A 105 -11.85 7.63 10.14
C VAL A 105 -12.51 7.91 8.78
N GLU A 106 -13.13 9.08 8.61
CA GLU A 106 -13.73 9.48 7.35
C GLU A 106 -12.72 9.59 6.22
N MET A 107 -11.46 9.94 6.50
CA MET A 107 -10.39 9.93 5.51
C MET A 107 -10.18 8.54 4.88
N GLY A 108 -10.44 7.46 5.64
CA GLY A 108 -10.37 6.10 5.12
C GLY A 108 -11.37 5.80 4.01
N ARG A 109 -12.44 6.62 3.90
CA ARG A 109 -13.44 6.48 2.84
C ARG A 109 -13.18 7.40 1.64
N SER A 110 -12.07 8.15 1.63
CA SER A 110 -11.80 9.11 0.55
C SER A 110 -11.82 8.47 -0.86
N PRO A 111 -11.38 7.22 -1.09
CA PRO A 111 -11.50 6.58 -2.40
C PRO A 111 -12.94 6.35 -2.85
N TYR A 112 -13.90 6.36 -1.93
CA TYR A 112 -15.32 6.08 -2.20
C TYR A 112 -16.19 7.33 -2.20
N THR A 113 -15.63 8.48 -1.79
CA THR A 113 -16.37 9.76 -1.82
C THR A 113 -16.30 10.35 -3.22
N GLY A 114 -17.27 11.21 -3.57
CA GLY A 114 -17.31 11.89 -4.85
C GLY A 114 -16.26 13.01 -4.94
N PHE A 115 -16.29 13.74 -6.08
CA PHE A 115 -15.35 14.83 -6.38
C PHE A 115 -15.22 15.86 -5.23
N TRP A 116 -16.29 16.09 -4.49
CA TRP A 116 -16.33 17.06 -3.39
C TRP A 116 -15.98 16.45 -2.02
N GLY A 117 -15.63 15.17 -1.97
CA GLY A 117 -15.29 14.49 -0.73
C GLY A 117 -16.46 14.35 0.24
N ARG A 118 -17.69 14.41 -0.23
CA ARG A 118 -18.87 14.27 0.61
C ARG A 118 -19.13 12.78 0.90
N LEU A 119 -19.39 12.45 2.16
CA LEU A 119 -19.80 11.11 2.54
C LEU A 119 -21.29 10.92 2.20
N ASP A 120 -21.59 9.83 1.53
CA ASP A 120 -22.97 9.40 1.34
C ASP A 120 -23.47 8.60 2.56
N LYS A 121 -24.67 8.05 2.47
CA LYS A 121 -25.28 7.30 3.55
C LYS A 121 -24.48 6.05 3.90
N GLU A 122 -23.94 5.37 2.90
CA GLU A 122 -23.13 4.15 3.09
C GLU A 122 -21.81 4.48 3.76
N ASP A 123 -21.12 5.54 3.32
CA ASP A 123 -19.85 5.96 3.91
C ASP A 123 -20.01 6.31 5.39
N LYS A 124 -21.08 7.02 5.74
CA LYS A 124 -21.36 7.39 7.13
C LYS A 124 -21.64 6.15 7.99
N GLN A 125 -22.29 5.15 7.44
CA GLN A 125 -22.54 3.89 8.15
C GLN A 125 -21.24 3.15 8.41
N VAL A 126 -20.33 3.09 7.45
CA VAL A 126 -19.03 2.45 7.63
C VAL A 126 -18.21 3.15 8.70
N VAL A 127 -18.23 4.48 8.75
CA VAL A 127 -17.50 5.26 9.77
C VAL A 127 -18.01 4.96 11.18
N GLU A 128 -19.32 4.70 11.37
CA GLU A 128 -19.94 4.43 12.67
C GLU A 128 -19.77 2.98 13.15
N GLU A 129 -19.42 2.07 12.25
CA GLU A 129 -19.10 0.68 12.61
C GLU A 129 -17.71 0.58 13.24
#